data_f37db89248ebdf52b1e5c027b03376bd
#
_entry.id   f37db89248ebdf52b1e5c027b03376bd
#
_cell.length_a   1.000
_cell.length_b   1.000
_cell.length_c   1.000
_cell.angle_alpha   90.00
_cell.angle_beta   90.00
_cell.angle_gamma   90.00
#
_symmetry.space_group_name_H-M   'P 1'
#
loop_
_entity.id
_entity.type
_entity.pdbx_description
1 polymer ?
#
loop_
_entity_poly.entity_id
_entity_poly.type
_entity_poly.pdbx_seq_one_letter_code
_entity_poly.pdbx_strand_id
1 'polypeptide(L)'
;MQYIQPAFHFPYFGLESFSAPSIPIIYTTFIMLIISSIGVILGYRFRIMSVLMFLSFTYIELWDVSFYLNHYYAVSLFALILCFLPANGIASLDAKYQRVQEQSSVPYWTHFIVYVQIGIIYVYAGIAKINADWLFSALPLKIWLPAHASLPVIGPLLAYDFTAYVFSWFGMFYDLFIILFLINPSTRYYAFATVVTFHSLTGLLFQIGVFPIVMIFMATLFFDSSIHQNIMKRFFSHGHESSEKNLYALGKPGIIMIGSFIIFQLIFPFRYALYPGNHQWTEQGYRFGWRVMLTEKSGNAQFIITDRITGKTGFVNNSEWLSAHQEKQMSFQPDMILAFAHFLHDEYQKQGVNDPIVTVDCWVTMNGRPSARFIDQTVDLSKVHDSFSHKSWIAEHPGEIK
;
A
#
# COMPACT_ATOMS: atom_id res chain seq x y z
N MET A 1 -1.22 12.37 -16.31
CA MET A 1 -1.81 11.55 -17.38
C MET A 1 -2.69 10.42 -16.79
N GLN A 2 -2.20 9.59 -15.87
CA GLN A 2 -2.93 8.44 -15.33
C GLN A 2 -4.28 8.78 -14.63
N TYR A 3 -4.45 9.96 -14.07
CA TYR A 3 -5.70 10.41 -13.43
C TYR A 3 -6.56 11.33 -14.32
N ILE A 4 -6.16 11.58 -15.58
CA ILE A 4 -6.86 12.50 -16.47
C ILE A 4 -7.37 11.81 -17.73
N GLN A 5 -6.64 10.80 -18.21
CA GLN A 5 -6.95 10.13 -19.49
C GLN A 5 -8.06 9.08 -19.42
N PRO A 6 -8.16 8.23 -18.37
CA PRO A 6 -9.23 7.24 -18.31
C PRO A 6 -10.59 7.89 -18.23
N ALA A 7 -11.57 7.33 -18.95
CA ALA A 7 -12.97 7.76 -18.87
C ALA A 7 -13.65 7.24 -17.60
N PHE A 8 -13.12 6.17 -17.02
CA PHE A 8 -13.59 5.57 -15.77
C PHE A 8 -12.47 5.47 -14.75
N HIS A 9 -12.78 5.73 -13.49
CA HIS A 9 -11.91 5.56 -12.33
C HIS A 9 -12.56 4.62 -11.32
N PHE A 10 -11.77 3.69 -10.81
CA PHE A 10 -12.25 2.70 -9.86
C PHE A 10 -12.38 3.29 -8.45
N PRO A 11 -13.61 3.43 -7.91
CA PRO A 11 -13.81 3.97 -6.58
C PRO A 11 -13.44 2.95 -5.49
N TYR A 12 -13.10 3.44 -4.31
CA TYR A 12 -13.12 2.62 -3.10
C TYR A 12 -14.55 2.45 -2.61
N PHE A 13 -14.88 1.24 -2.18
CA PHE A 13 -16.20 0.92 -1.63
C PHE A 13 -16.58 1.87 -0.47
N GLY A 14 -17.74 2.52 -0.59
CA GLY A 14 -18.23 3.52 0.37
C GLY A 14 -17.56 4.89 0.29
N LEU A 15 -16.66 5.10 -0.69
CA LEU A 15 -15.96 6.37 -0.91
C LEU A 15 -16.07 6.85 -2.37
N GLU A 16 -17.14 6.49 -3.05
CA GLU A 16 -17.34 6.74 -4.48
C GLU A 16 -17.28 8.23 -4.84
N SER A 17 -17.67 9.10 -3.92
CA SER A 17 -17.63 10.57 -4.08
C SER A 17 -16.20 11.15 -4.18
N PHE A 18 -15.17 10.40 -3.80
CA PHE A 18 -13.78 10.83 -3.90
C PHE A 18 -13.12 10.46 -5.24
N SER A 19 -13.77 9.60 -6.02
CA SER A 19 -13.26 9.16 -7.32
C SER A 19 -13.40 10.26 -8.38
N ALA A 20 -12.54 10.21 -9.39
CA ALA A 20 -12.62 11.04 -10.61
C ALA A 20 -12.76 12.55 -10.37
N PRO A 21 -11.88 13.22 -9.64
CA PRO A 21 -11.97 14.66 -9.44
C PRO A 21 -11.70 15.40 -10.75
N SER A 22 -12.23 16.65 -10.85
CA SER A 22 -11.98 17.50 -12.01
C SER A 22 -10.49 17.86 -12.16
N ILE A 23 -10.04 18.12 -13.39
CA ILE A 23 -8.64 18.46 -13.70
C ILE A 23 -8.06 19.57 -12.81
N PRO A 24 -8.78 20.70 -12.55
CA PRO A 24 -8.28 21.74 -11.64
C PRO A 24 -8.04 21.22 -10.21
N ILE A 25 -8.90 20.33 -9.71
CA ILE A 25 -8.76 19.73 -8.37
C ILE A 25 -7.51 18.86 -8.34
N ILE A 26 -7.26 18.06 -9.38
CA ILE A 26 -6.05 17.22 -9.50
C ILE A 26 -4.80 18.09 -9.35
N TYR A 27 -4.64 19.11 -10.19
CA TYR A 27 -3.46 19.98 -10.14
C TYR A 27 -3.33 20.72 -8.81
N THR A 28 -4.43 21.26 -8.28
CA THR A 28 -4.42 21.97 -7.00
C THR A 28 -4.00 21.07 -5.86
N THR A 29 -4.47 19.80 -5.84
CA THR A 29 -4.09 18.85 -4.79
C THR A 29 -2.61 18.49 -4.86
N PHE A 30 -2.04 18.27 -6.05
CA PHE A 30 -0.60 18.02 -6.20
C PHE A 30 0.24 19.25 -5.78
N ILE A 31 -0.16 20.44 -6.16
CA ILE A 31 0.52 21.68 -5.73
C ILE A 31 0.46 21.81 -4.20
N MET A 32 -0.70 21.57 -3.62
CA MET A 32 -0.86 21.61 -2.15
C MET A 32 -0.01 20.56 -1.46
N LEU A 33 0.10 19.33 -2.01
CA LEU A 33 0.99 18.29 -1.51
C LEU A 33 2.46 18.73 -1.54
N ILE A 34 2.93 19.32 -2.66
CA ILE A 34 4.30 19.80 -2.80
C ILE A 34 4.59 20.91 -1.78
N ILE A 35 3.73 21.92 -1.70
CA ILE A 35 3.92 23.06 -0.79
C ILE A 35 3.92 22.60 0.67
N SER A 36 2.96 21.73 1.03
CA SER A 36 2.86 21.21 2.40
C SER A 36 4.04 20.32 2.78
N SER A 37 4.53 19.49 1.85
CA SER A 37 5.73 18.67 2.07
C SER A 37 6.98 19.53 2.29
N ILE A 38 7.17 20.60 1.51
CA ILE A 38 8.26 21.55 1.72
C ILE A 38 8.10 22.24 3.09
N GLY A 39 6.88 22.63 3.45
CA GLY A 39 6.59 23.22 4.76
C GLY A 39 6.93 22.28 5.92
N VAL A 40 6.63 20.97 5.78
CA VAL A 40 7.00 19.94 6.76
C VAL A 40 8.52 19.79 6.86
N ILE A 41 9.24 19.72 5.74
CA ILE A 41 10.72 19.61 5.70
C ILE A 41 11.37 20.80 6.41
N LEU A 42 10.86 22.00 6.16
CA LEU A 42 11.39 23.25 6.78
C LEU A 42 10.90 23.45 8.21
N GLY A 43 9.94 22.67 8.68
CA GLY A 43 9.28 22.90 9.96
C GLY A 43 8.57 24.24 10.02
N TYR A 44 7.98 24.71 8.91
CA TYR A 44 7.25 25.96 8.83
C TYR A 44 5.76 25.74 9.00
N ARG A 45 5.16 26.38 10.03
CA ARG A 45 3.75 26.12 10.41
C ARG A 45 3.44 24.62 10.42
N PHE A 46 4.34 23.86 11.02
CA PHE A 46 4.45 22.42 10.92
C PHE A 46 3.12 21.67 11.08
N ARG A 47 2.30 22.05 12.08
CA ARG A 47 0.99 21.42 12.33
C ARG A 47 0.04 21.55 11.13
N ILE A 48 -0.04 22.74 10.55
CA ILE A 48 -0.90 22.99 9.39
C ILE A 48 -0.36 22.23 8.17
N MET A 49 0.95 22.32 7.94
CA MET A 49 1.59 21.67 6.79
C MET A 49 1.51 20.14 6.86
N SER A 50 1.70 19.53 8.04
CA SER A 50 1.56 18.08 8.19
C SER A 50 0.12 17.61 7.95
N VAL A 51 -0.89 18.34 8.42
CA VAL A 51 -2.30 18.03 8.16
C VAL A 51 -2.62 18.17 6.66
N LEU A 52 -2.17 19.25 6.02
CA LEU A 52 -2.38 19.44 4.57
C LEU A 52 -1.68 18.35 3.75
N MET A 53 -0.46 17.97 4.13
CA MET A 53 0.28 16.88 3.48
C MET A 53 -0.46 15.56 3.62
N PHE A 54 -0.92 15.21 4.82
CA PHE A 54 -1.71 14.00 5.07
C PHE A 54 -2.99 13.99 4.23
N LEU A 55 -3.78 15.07 4.29
CA LEU A 55 -5.05 15.16 3.57
C LEU A 55 -4.85 15.11 2.05
N SER A 56 -3.87 15.85 1.52
CA SER A 56 -3.60 15.88 0.08
C SER A 56 -3.13 14.52 -0.43
N PHE A 57 -2.17 13.88 0.28
CA PHE A 57 -1.65 12.59 -0.11
C PHE A 57 -2.73 11.51 -0.06
N THR A 58 -3.46 11.41 1.06
CA THR A 58 -4.54 10.43 1.22
C THR A 58 -5.68 10.65 0.22
N TYR A 59 -6.00 11.91 -0.09
CA TYR A 59 -7.03 12.22 -1.09
C TYR A 59 -6.61 11.74 -2.49
N ILE A 60 -5.33 11.91 -2.88
CA ILE A 60 -4.81 11.38 -4.15
C ILE A 60 -4.95 9.85 -4.21
N GLU A 61 -4.65 9.16 -3.11
CA GLU A 61 -4.79 7.70 -3.02
C GLU A 61 -6.24 7.22 -3.21
N LEU A 62 -7.22 8.04 -2.84
CA LEU A 62 -8.64 7.70 -2.94
C LEU A 62 -9.23 7.91 -4.34
N TRP A 63 -8.48 8.49 -5.29
CA TRP A 63 -9.02 8.79 -6.62
C TRP A 63 -9.26 7.55 -7.47
N ASP A 64 -8.42 6.53 -7.33
CA ASP A 64 -8.53 5.33 -8.15
C ASP A 64 -7.86 4.13 -7.47
N VAL A 65 -8.64 3.11 -7.17
CA VAL A 65 -8.20 1.90 -6.48
C VAL A 65 -7.18 1.08 -7.29
N SER A 66 -7.13 1.27 -8.63
CA SER A 66 -6.16 0.56 -9.46
C SER A 66 -4.71 0.94 -9.17
N PHE A 67 -4.49 2.09 -8.53
CA PHE A 67 -3.18 2.57 -8.10
C PHE A 67 -2.86 2.26 -6.63
N TYR A 68 -3.74 1.52 -5.94
CA TYR A 68 -3.50 1.14 -4.55
C TYR A 68 -2.21 0.34 -4.40
N LEU A 69 -1.35 0.79 -3.48
CA LEU A 69 -0.16 0.08 -3.05
C LEU A 69 -0.05 0.13 -1.51
N ASN A 70 0.34 -1.00 -0.90
CA ASN A 70 0.53 -1.06 0.56
C ASN A 70 1.51 0.01 1.07
N HIS A 71 2.51 0.39 0.29
CA HIS A 71 3.46 1.41 0.70
C HIS A 71 2.91 2.84 0.62
N TYR A 72 1.94 3.13 -0.23
CA TYR A 72 1.23 4.40 -0.20
C TYR A 72 0.33 4.48 1.05
N TYR A 73 -0.35 3.39 1.37
CA TYR A 73 -1.05 3.28 2.65
C TYR A 73 -0.12 3.50 3.85
N ALA A 74 1.11 2.93 3.83
CA ALA A 74 2.12 3.20 4.86
C ALA A 74 2.46 4.69 4.98
N VAL A 75 2.68 5.37 3.84
CA VAL A 75 2.98 6.82 3.82
C VAL A 75 1.81 7.62 4.39
N SER A 76 0.55 7.29 4.03
CA SER A 76 -0.64 7.94 4.61
C SER A 76 -0.70 7.78 6.13
N LEU A 77 -0.40 6.58 6.66
CA LEU A 77 -0.38 6.35 8.11
C LEU A 77 0.75 7.10 8.81
N PHE A 78 1.96 7.14 8.24
CA PHE A 78 3.05 7.92 8.80
C PHE A 78 2.78 9.43 8.73
N ALA A 79 2.16 9.91 7.66
CA ALA A 79 1.72 11.30 7.55
C ALA A 79 0.65 11.64 8.60
N LEU A 80 -0.30 10.73 8.85
CA LEU A 80 -1.28 10.87 9.92
C LEU A 80 -0.62 10.94 11.29
N ILE A 81 0.29 10.01 11.60
CA ILE A 81 1.04 10.01 12.86
C ILE A 81 1.80 11.33 13.01
N LEU A 82 2.47 11.79 11.95
CA LEU A 82 3.25 13.02 11.94
C LEU A 82 2.43 14.26 12.33
N CYS A 83 1.14 14.29 12.01
CA CYS A 83 0.24 15.37 12.40
C CYS A 83 0.18 15.58 13.93
N PHE A 84 0.47 14.54 14.71
CA PHE A 84 0.41 14.57 16.18
C PHE A 84 1.79 14.67 16.83
N LEU A 85 2.87 14.40 16.11
CA LEU A 85 4.23 14.44 16.65
C LEU A 85 4.75 15.87 16.81
N PRO A 86 5.50 16.19 17.87
CA PRO A 86 6.16 17.50 18.06
C PRO A 86 7.49 17.53 17.28
N ALA A 87 7.46 17.33 15.96
CA ALA A 87 8.67 17.16 15.16
C ALA A 87 9.31 18.48 14.70
N ASN A 88 8.80 19.63 15.14
CA ASN A 88 9.32 20.97 14.83
C ASN A 88 9.99 21.67 16.04
N GLY A 89 10.36 20.92 17.07
CA GLY A 89 10.96 21.49 18.26
C GLY A 89 12.42 21.90 18.12
N ILE A 90 13.15 21.36 17.12
CA ILE A 90 14.56 21.67 16.86
C ILE A 90 14.76 21.82 15.35
N ALA A 91 15.72 22.67 14.94
CA ALA A 91 16.14 22.84 13.55
C ALA A 91 14.96 23.08 12.58
N SER A 92 14.01 23.87 12.99
CA SER A 92 12.82 24.23 12.24
C SER A 92 12.64 25.74 12.14
N LEU A 93 11.91 26.17 11.11
CA LEU A 93 11.54 27.59 11.02
C LEU A 93 10.58 28.02 12.15
N ASP A 94 9.75 27.10 12.65
CA ASP A 94 8.88 27.41 13.80
C ASP A 94 9.68 27.68 15.08
N ALA A 95 10.73 26.91 15.35
CA ALA A 95 11.65 27.17 16.47
C ALA A 95 12.44 28.47 16.23
N LYS A 96 13.01 28.66 15.04
CA LYS A 96 13.76 29.86 14.67
C LYS A 96 12.94 31.16 14.83
N TYR A 97 11.66 31.12 14.48
CA TYR A 97 10.74 32.27 14.65
C TYR A 97 10.01 32.27 15.98
N GLN A 98 10.47 31.47 16.95
CA GLN A 98 9.91 31.39 18.31
C GLN A 98 8.40 31.09 18.36
N ARG A 99 7.87 30.37 17.35
CA ARG A 99 6.48 29.92 17.33
C ARG A 99 6.24 28.70 18.20
N VAL A 100 7.30 27.95 18.47
CA VAL A 100 7.34 26.82 19.41
C VAL A 100 8.56 26.98 20.29
N GLN A 101 8.48 26.46 21.51
CA GLN A 101 9.65 26.40 22.39
C GLN A 101 10.60 25.32 21.87
N GLU A 102 11.88 25.61 21.85
CA GLU A 102 12.89 24.61 21.55
C GLU A 102 12.87 23.52 22.61
N GLN A 103 12.84 22.25 22.15
CA GLN A 103 12.76 21.08 23.00
C GLN A 103 13.87 20.10 22.64
N SER A 104 14.73 19.78 23.60
CA SER A 104 15.81 18.81 23.43
C SER A 104 15.36 17.36 23.57
N SER A 105 14.17 17.14 24.12
CA SER A 105 13.59 15.82 24.36
C SER A 105 12.12 15.80 23.97
N VAL A 106 11.64 14.62 23.59
CA VAL A 106 10.22 14.37 23.27
C VAL A 106 9.73 13.18 24.10
N PRO A 107 8.41 13.12 24.42
CA PRO A 107 7.85 11.99 25.15
C PRO A 107 8.07 10.66 24.42
N TYR A 108 8.33 9.59 25.19
CA TYR A 108 8.61 8.26 24.63
C TYR A 108 7.50 7.74 23.68
N TRP A 109 6.24 8.08 23.95
CA TRP A 109 5.11 7.65 23.10
C TRP A 109 5.26 8.08 21.63
N THR A 110 5.97 9.17 21.36
CA THR A 110 6.19 9.68 20.00
C THR A 110 7.05 8.74 19.16
N HIS A 111 8.07 8.13 19.76
CA HIS A 111 8.89 7.09 19.14
C HIS A 111 8.13 5.77 19.13
N PHE A 112 7.46 5.43 20.24
CA PHE A 112 6.76 4.17 20.40
C PHE A 112 5.71 3.94 19.31
N ILE A 113 4.85 4.94 18.99
CA ILE A 113 3.84 4.76 17.94
C ILE A 113 4.45 4.52 16.57
N VAL A 114 5.57 5.19 16.25
CA VAL A 114 6.29 4.99 14.99
C VAL A 114 6.94 3.60 14.94
N TYR A 115 7.60 3.17 16.02
CA TYR A 115 8.22 1.83 16.10
C TYR A 115 7.17 0.72 15.99
N VAL A 116 6.03 0.88 16.65
CA VAL A 116 4.92 -0.08 16.55
C VAL A 116 4.39 -0.14 15.12
N GLN A 117 4.20 1.01 14.46
CA GLN A 117 3.71 1.04 13.08
C GLN A 117 4.71 0.37 12.11
N ILE A 118 6.00 0.64 12.24
CA ILE A 118 7.05 -0.03 11.44
C ILE A 118 7.04 -1.54 11.73
N GLY A 119 6.93 -1.92 13.02
CA GLY A 119 6.86 -3.31 13.44
C GLY A 119 5.66 -4.05 12.84
N ILE A 120 4.49 -3.43 12.82
CA ILE A 120 3.27 -3.97 12.22
C ILE A 120 3.51 -4.24 10.72
N ILE A 121 4.08 -3.30 9.97
CA ILE A 121 4.34 -3.47 8.53
C ILE A 121 5.23 -4.69 8.30
N TYR A 122 6.36 -4.78 8.99
CA TYR A 122 7.30 -5.89 8.84
C TYR A 122 6.70 -7.23 9.27
N VAL A 123 6.14 -7.30 10.48
CA VAL A 123 5.63 -8.56 11.03
C VAL A 123 4.49 -9.13 10.17
N TYR A 124 3.55 -8.28 9.71
CA TYR A 124 2.48 -8.75 8.82
C TYR A 124 2.99 -9.15 7.43
N ALA A 125 3.97 -8.45 6.89
CA ALA A 125 4.62 -8.87 5.64
C ALA A 125 5.32 -10.23 5.81
N GLY A 126 5.92 -10.49 6.97
CA GLY A 126 6.52 -11.78 7.31
C GLY A 126 5.47 -12.88 7.50
N ILE A 127 4.41 -12.63 8.28
CA ILE A 127 3.30 -13.59 8.49
C ILE A 127 2.65 -13.96 7.14
N ALA A 128 2.44 -13.01 6.27
CA ALA A 128 1.85 -13.24 4.95
C ALA A 128 2.70 -14.16 4.07
N LYS A 129 4.01 -14.24 4.30
CA LYS A 129 4.94 -15.15 3.62
C LYS A 129 4.93 -16.58 4.19
N ILE A 130 4.23 -16.82 5.31
CA ILE A 130 4.08 -18.17 5.87
C ILE A 130 2.95 -18.89 5.10
N ASN A 131 3.25 -19.33 3.91
CA ASN A 131 2.36 -20.13 3.08
C ASN A 131 3.20 -21.10 2.23
N ALA A 132 2.55 -22.15 1.70
CA ALA A 132 3.25 -23.23 1.01
C ALA A 132 3.89 -22.78 -0.31
N ASP A 133 3.22 -21.90 -1.08
CA ASP A 133 3.77 -21.37 -2.33
C ASP A 133 5.08 -20.62 -2.09
N TRP A 134 5.11 -19.77 -1.07
CA TRP A 134 6.28 -19.01 -0.73
C TRP A 134 7.41 -19.89 -0.18
N LEU A 135 7.13 -20.72 0.84
CA LEU A 135 8.18 -21.44 1.57
C LEU A 135 8.66 -22.72 0.87
N PHE A 136 7.74 -23.48 0.26
CA PHE A 136 8.09 -24.79 -0.29
C PHE A 136 8.21 -24.81 -1.82
N SER A 137 7.64 -23.82 -2.49
CA SER A 137 7.76 -23.68 -3.95
C SER A 137 8.60 -22.47 -4.36
N ALA A 138 8.94 -21.57 -3.43
CA ALA A 138 9.61 -20.28 -3.66
C ALA A 138 8.90 -19.43 -4.75
N LEU A 139 7.56 -19.51 -4.80
CA LEU A 139 6.75 -18.74 -5.74
C LEU A 139 6.22 -17.45 -5.04
N PRO A 140 6.21 -16.35 -5.75
CA PRO A 140 6.51 -16.16 -7.19
C PRO A 140 7.99 -15.86 -7.51
N LEU A 141 8.92 -15.95 -6.55
CA LEU A 141 10.33 -15.57 -6.75
C LEU A 141 11.01 -16.35 -7.89
N LYS A 142 10.66 -17.63 -8.08
CA LYS A 142 11.13 -18.44 -9.22
C LYS A 142 10.70 -17.89 -10.59
N ILE A 143 9.65 -17.06 -10.62
CA ILE A 143 9.19 -16.39 -11.84
C ILE A 143 9.94 -15.06 -11.99
N TRP A 144 10.04 -14.29 -10.90
CA TRP A 144 10.54 -12.92 -10.96
C TRP A 144 12.06 -12.83 -11.06
N LEU A 145 12.81 -13.66 -10.30
CA LEU A 145 14.26 -13.54 -10.24
C LEU A 145 14.95 -13.84 -11.59
N PRO A 146 14.58 -14.91 -12.34
CA PRO A 146 15.19 -15.20 -13.64
C PRO A 146 14.99 -14.09 -14.68
N ALA A 147 13.94 -13.27 -14.58
CA ALA A 147 13.73 -12.11 -15.45
C ALA A 147 14.88 -11.08 -15.34
N HIS A 148 15.65 -11.13 -14.26
CA HIS A 148 16.81 -10.26 -13.99
C HIS A 148 18.17 -10.95 -14.21
N ALA A 149 18.20 -12.11 -14.88
CA ALA A 149 19.43 -12.88 -15.13
C ALA A 149 20.49 -12.12 -15.94
N SER A 150 20.10 -11.06 -16.66
CA SER A 150 21.01 -10.19 -17.42
C SER A 150 21.74 -9.13 -16.59
N LEU A 151 21.40 -8.98 -15.30
CA LEU A 151 22.07 -7.99 -14.43
C LEU A 151 23.56 -8.36 -14.26
N PRO A 152 24.48 -7.36 -14.31
CA PRO A 152 25.90 -7.60 -14.05
C PRO A 152 26.12 -8.21 -12.66
N VAL A 153 27.08 -9.10 -12.54
CA VAL A 153 27.55 -9.74 -11.30
C VAL A 153 26.52 -10.68 -10.65
N ILE A 154 25.33 -10.19 -10.28
CA ILE A 154 24.33 -10.99 -9.55
C ILE A 154 23.37 -11.74 -10.47
N GLY A 155 23.19 -11.27 -11.71
CA GLY A 155 22.20 -11.82 -12.65
C GLY A 155 22.28 -13.34 -12.84
N PRO A 156 23.48 -13.93 -13.12
CA PRO A 156 23.62 -15.36 -13.27
C PRO A 156 23.15 -16.17 -12.05
N LEU A 157 23.30 -15.61 -10.83
CA LEU A 157 22.84 -16.26 -9.60
C LEU A 157 21.31 -16.25 -9.49
N LEU A 158 20.64 -15.24 -10.04
CA LEU A 158 19.19 -15.10 -9.99
C LEU A 158 18.45 -16.12 -10.88
N ALA A 159 19.15 -16.74 -11.82
CA ALA A 159 18.60 -17.79 -12.68
C ALA A 159 18.47 -19.15 -11.97
N TYR A 160 19.11 -19.35 -10.82
CA TYR A 160 19.06 -20.63 -10.11
C TYR A 160 17.85 -20.71 -9.16
N ASP A 161 17.15 -21.82 -9.21
CA ASP A 161 16.04 -22.13 -8.31
C ASP A 161 16.45 -22.00 -6.82
N PHE A 162 17.65 -22.44 -6.47
CA PHE A 162 18.19 -22.34 -5.11
C PHE A 162 18.19 -20.89 -4.62
N THR A 163 18.50 -19.92 -5.47
CA THR A 163 18.48 -18.50 -5.12
C THR A 163 17.08 -18.06 -4.74
N ALA A 164 16.04 -18.50 -5.46
CA ALA A 164 14.67 -18.19 -5.12
C ALA A 164 14.26 -18.72 -3.74
N TYR A 165 14.70 -19.93 -3.36
CA TYR A 165 14.47 -20.46 -2.03
C TYR A 165 15.19 -19.65 -0.95
N VAL A 166 16.46 -19.28 -1.18
CA VAL A 166 17.22 -18.44 -0.24
C VAL A 166 16.51 -17.10 -0.01
N PHE A 167 16.07 -16.44 -1.08
CA PHE A 167 15.32 -15.17 -1.00
C PHE A 167 13.97 -15.34 -0.29
N SER A 168 13.28 -16.45 -0.53
CA SER A 168 11.99 -16.75 0.07
C SER A 168 12.12 -16.88 1.60
N TRP A 169 12.98 -17.77 2.07
CA TRP A 169 13.18 -18.00 3.50
C TRP A 169 13.80 -16.80 4.19
N PHE A 170 14.84 -16.20 3.59
CA PHE A 170 15.47 -15.00 4.13
C PHE A 170 14.46 -13.84 4.25
N GLY A 171 13.65 -13.59 3.20
CA GLY A 171 12.67 -12.52 3.22
C GLY A 171 11.61 -12.71 4.30
N MET A 172 11.15 -13.94 4.52
CA MET A 172 10.21 -14.25 5.59
C MET A 172 10.82 -14.02 6.98
N PHE A 173 12.02 -14.58 7.24
CA PHE A 173 12.71 -14.39 8.53
C PHE A 173 13.10 -12.92 8.76
N TYR A 174 13.59 -12.25 7.73
CA TYR A 174 13.90 -10.83 7.79
C TYR A 174 12.68 -10.03 8.26
N ASP A 175 11.55 -10.17 7.59
CA ASP A 175 10.35 -9.40 7.93
C ASP A 175 9.82 -9.74 9.33
N LEU A 176 9.89 -10.99 9.77
CA LEU A 176 9.42 -11.37 11.11
C LEU A 176 10.28 -10.82 12.24
N PHE A 177 11.59 -10.71 12.04
CA PHE A 177 12.51 -10.50 13.16
C PHE A 177 13.32 -9.22 13.09
N ILE A 178 13.41 -8.52 11.95
CA ILE A 178 14.27 -7.34 11.79
C ILE A 178 13.98 -6.25 12.83
N ILE A 179 12.71 -6.07 13.21
CA ILE A 179 12.31 -5.06 14.19
C ILE A 179 12.94 -5.33 15.58
N LEU A 180 13.06 -6.60 15.98
CA LEU A 180 13.66 -6.99 17.26
C LEU A 180 15.15 -6.64 17.27
N PHE A 181 15.84 -6.88 16.14
CA PHE A 181 17.25 -6.53 15.99
C PHE A 181 17.50 -5.03 15.90
N LEU A 182 16.58 -4.25 15.33
CA LEU A 182 16.64 -2.78 15.29
C LEU A 182 16.43 -2.16 16.68
N ILE A 183 15.54 -2.71 17.49
CA ILE A 183 15.28 -2.22 18.86
C ILE A 183 16.48 -2.48 19.76
N ASN A 184 17.15 -3.61 19.62
CA ASN A 184 18.28 -4.01 20.48
C ASN A 184 19.55 -3.20 20.12
N PRO A 185 20.11 -2.40 21.07
CA PRO A 185 21.30 -1.58 20.81
C PRO A 185 22.52 -2.37 20.31
N SER A 186 22.70 -3.61 20.77
CA SER A 186 23.87 -4.44 20.42
C SER A 186 23.83 -4.96 18.99
N THR A 187 22.65 -5.11 18.39
CA THR A 187 22.45 -5.66 17.03
C THR A 187 22.04 -4.61 16.01
N ARG A 188 21.63 -3.42 16.47
CA ARG A 188 21.03 -2.34 15.66
C ARG A 188 21.82 -1.98 14.41
N TYR A 189 23.14 -1.83 14.51
CA TYR A 189 23.97 -1.45 13.36
C TYR A 189 23.98 -2.52 12.28
N TYR A 190 24.07 -3.80 12.67
CA TYR A 190 24.00 -4.93 11.74
C TYR A 190 22.61 -5.05 11.13
N ALA A 191 21.57 -4.86 11.94
CA ALA A 191 20.18 -4.84 11.48
C ALA A 191 19.95 -3.71 10.47
N PHE A 192 20.45 -2.52 10.74
CA PHE A 192 20.34 -1.40 9.80
C PHE A 192 21.08 -1.66 8.48
N ALA A 193 22.29 -2.22 8.53
CA ALA A 193 23.02 -2.63 7.32
C ALA A 193 22.20 -3.66 6.52
N THR A 194 21.55 -4.61 7.20
CA THR A 194 20.64 -5.58 6.57
C THR A 194 19.43 -4.90 5.94
N VAL A 195 18.82 -3.91 6.63
CA VAL A 195 17.72 -3.09 6.07
C VAL A 195 18.16 -2.38 4.79
N VAL A 196 19.31 -1.72 4.81
CA VAL A 196 19.85 -1.02 3.63
C VAL A 196 20.08 -2.00 2.48
N THR A 197 20.74 -3.13 2.75
CA THR A 197 21.02 -4.15 1.73
C THR A 197 19.73 -4.73 1.15
N PHE A 198 18.80 -5.15 2.01
CA PHE A 198 17.53 -5.75 1.60
C PHE A 198 16.69 -4.80 0.75
N HIS A 199 16.49 -3.57 1.23
CA HIS A 199 15.67 -2.61 0.51
C HIS A 199 16.34 -2.07 -0.77
N SER A 200 17.67 -1.94 -0.79
CA SER A 200 18.39 -1.60 -2.03
C SER A 200 18.26 -2.71 -3.07
N LEU A 201 18.40 -3.98 -2.63
CA LEU A 201 18.26 -5.13 -3.53
C LEU A 201 16.81 -5.27 -4.03
N THR A 202 15.83 -5.15 -3.16
CA THR A 202 14.42 -5.19 -3.57
C THR A 202 14.03 -4.03 -4.48
N GLY A 203 14.58 -2.83 -4.27
CA GLY A 203 14.41 -1.68 -5.16
C GLY A 203 15.05 -1.87 -6.54
N LEU A 204 16.17 -2.61 -6.60
CA LEU A 204 16.85 -2.95 -7.86
C LEU A 204 16.09 -4.03 -8.65
N LEU A 205 15.60 -5.07 -7.95
CA LEU A 205 14.96 -6.22 -8.58
C LEU A 205 13.47 -6.03 -8.86
N PHE A 206 12.81 -5.16 -8.10
CA PHE A 206 11.36 -5.01 -8.20
C PHE A 206 10.99 -3.54 -8.32
N GLN A 207 10.03 -3.24 -9.18
CA GLN A 207 9.55 -1.86 -9.42
C GLN A 207 8.61 -1.40 -8.29
N ILE A 208 9.13 -1.28 -7.06
CA ILE A 208 8.35 -0.91 -5.87
C ILE A 208 8.44 0.58 -5.50
N GLY A 209 8.84 1.41 -6.46
CA GLY A 209 8.86 2.86 -6.33
C GLY A 209 9.73 3.37 -5.18
N VAL A 210 9.21 4.33 -4.42
CA VAL A 210 9.93 5.00 -3.32
C VAL A 210 9.99 4.20 -2.01
N PHE A 211 9.28 3.09 -1.92
CA PHE A 211 9.14 2.34 -0.66
C PHE A 211 10.47 1.91 -0.02
N PRO A 212 11.47 1.40 -0.77
CA PRO A 212 12.76 1.06 -0.20
C PRO A 212 13.43 2.24 0.52
N ILE A 213 13.37 3.41 -0.09
CA ILE A 213 13.93 4.64 0.46
C ILE A 213 13.21 5.01 1.76
N VAL A 214 11.88 4.98 1.76
CA VAL A 214 11.05 5.26 2.95
C VAL A 214 11.45 4.34 4.10
N MET A 215 11.55 3.03 3.87
CA MET A 215 11.86 2.06 4.92
C MET A 215 13.28 2.22 5.46
N ILE A 216 14.27 2.52 4.61
CA ILE A 216 15.64 2.81 5.05
C ILE A 216 15.65 4.06 5.95
N PHE A 217 14.97 5.15 5.56
CA PHE A 217 14.89 6.36 6.37
C PHE A 217 14.15 6.13 7.69
N MET A 218 13.04 5.39 7.67
CA MET A 218 12.30 5.05 8.88
C MET A 218 13.14 4.19 9.85
N ALA A 219 13.99 3.31 9.35
CA ALA A 219 14.90 2.52 10.17
C ALA A 219 15.95 3.38 10.91
N THR A 220 16.28 4.59 10.41
CA THR A 220 17.19 5.50 11.13
C THR A 220 16.61 5.99 12.46
N LEU A 221 15.31 5.98 12.63
CA LEU A 221 14.65 6.40 13.88
C LEU A 221 14.98 5.49 15.07
N PHE A 222 15.47 4.27 14.83
CA PHE A 222 15.92 3.36 15.89
C PHE A 222 17.28 3.73 16.48
N PHE A 223 18.06 4.59 15.84
CA PHE A 223 19.34 5.04 16.35
C PHE A 223 19.19 6.01 17.53
N ASP A 224 20.23 6.05 18.37
CA ASP A 224 20.26 6.95 19.50
C ASP A 224 20.24 8.41 19.06
N SER A 225 19.59 9.25 19.87
CA SER A 225 19.45 10.69 19.57
C SER A 225 20.79 11.40 19.40
N SER A 226 21.86 10.91 20.03
CA SER A 226 23.22 11.44 19.89
C SER A 226 23.74 11.40 18.46
N ILE A 227 23.39 10.38 17.68
CA ILE A 227 23.80 10.24 16.28
C ILE A 227 23.11 11.34 15.46
N HIS A 228 21.81 11.49 15.63
CA HIS A 228 21.03 12.53 14.94
C HIS A 228 21.50 13.93 15.33
N GLN A 229 21.75 14.18 16.61
CA GLN A 229 22.30 15.44 17.10
C GLN A 229 23.68 15.76 16.52
N ASN A 230 24.57 14.77 16.41
CA ASN A 230 25.90 14.96 15.85
C ASN A 230 25.84 15.28 14.33
N ILE A 231 24.89 14.66 13.60
CA ILE A 231 24.64 15.00 12.21
C ILE A 231 24.09 16.43 12.12
N MET A 232 23.10 16.77 12.94
CA MET A 232 22.45 18.08 12.94
C MET A 232 23.42 19.21 13.26
N LYS A 233 24.35 19.03 14.25
CA LYS A 233 25.39 20.01 14.61
C LYS A 233 26.31 20.38 13.44
N ARG A 234 26.46 19.52 12.42
CA ARG A 234 27.25 19.83 11.23
C ARG A 234 26.58 20.81 10.28
N PHE A 235 25.24 20.87 10.33
CA PHE A 235 24.43 21.69 9.42
C PHE A 235 23.82 22.90 10.12
N PHE A 236 23.61 22.83 11.43
CA PHE A 236 22.94 23.85 12.22
C PHE A 236 23.78 24.18 13.45
N SER A 237 24.50 25.31 13.37
CA SER A 237 25.34 25.83 14.48
C SER A 237 24.48 26.56 15.52
N HIS A 238 23.66 25.86 16.28
CA HIS A 238 22.93 26.47 17.39
C HIS A 238 23.12 25.64 18.65
N GLY A 239 23.97 26.16 19.53
CA GLY A 239 24.04 25.75 20.93
C GLY A 239 23.02 26.56 21.71
N HIS A 240 21.83 26.07 21.89
CA HIS A 240 20.91 26.60 22.89
C HIS A 240 20.82 25.63 24.05
N GLU A 241 20.95 26.17 25.26
CA GLU A 241 20.67 25.44 26.48
C GLU A 241 19.18 25.07 26.48
N SER A 242 18.94 23.76 26.38
CA SER A 242 17.57 23.23 26.32
C SER A 242 16.89 23.37 27.69
N SER A 243 15.76 24.02 27.70
CA SER A 243 14.86 23.99 28.84
C SER A 243 14.25 22.60 28.98
N GLU A 244 14.51 21.91 30.09
CA GLU A 244 13.93 20.60 30.43
C GLU A 244 12.42 20.66 30.79
N LYS A 245 11.68 21.62 30.31
CA LYS A 245 10.29 21.79 30.72
C LYS A 245 9.27 21.16 29.79
N ASN A 246 8.51 20.25 30.38
CA ASN A 246 7.27 19.62 29.91
C ASN A 246 7.37 18.67 28.74
N LEU A 247 7.78 17.44 29.05
CA LEU A 247 7.35 16.26 28.31
C LEU A 247 5.82 16.29 28.21
N TYR A 248 5.26 16.38 27.02
CA TYR A 248 3.83 16.24 26.78
C TYR A 248 3.39 14.85 27.22
N ALA A 249 3.02 14.70 28.48
CA ALA A 249 2.38 13.49 28.97
C ALA A 249 1.03 13.37 28.25
N LEU A 250 0.79 12.22 27.63
CA LEU A 250 -0.52 11.93 27.06
C LEU A 250 -1.56 11.92 28.17
N GLY A 251 -2.55 12.79 28.07
CA GLY A 251 -3.76 12.65 28.87
C GLY A 251 -4.53 11.37 28.49
N LYS A 252 -5.48 10.96 29.35
CA LYS A 252 -6.32 9.77 29.09
C LYS A 252 -6.90 9.71 27.67
N PRO A 253 -7.43 10.80 27.07
CA PRO A 253 -7.93 10.75 25.68
C PRO A 253 -6.85 10.39 24.66
N GLY A 254 -5.63 10.92 24.81
CA GLY A 254 -4.53 10.60 23.90
C GLY A 254 -4.08 9.14 24.00
N ILE A 255 -4.06 8.58 25.22
CA ILE A 255 -3.75 7.14 25.42
C ILE A 255 -4.82 6.27 24.76
N ILE A 256 -6.11 6.63 24.91
CA ILE A 256 -7.22 5.90 24.27
C ILE A 256 -7.10 5.98 22.75
N MET A 257 -6.83 7.17 22.21
CA MET A 257 -6.69 7.35 20.75
C MET A 257 -5.55 6.51 20.17
N ILE A 258 -4.36 6.55 20.78
CA ILE A 258 -3.21 5.75 20.33
C ILE A 258 -3.49 4.25 20.50
N GLY A 259 -4.06 3.85 21.63
CA GLY A 259 -4.43 2.46 21.88
C GLY A 259 -5.42 1.95 20.85
N SER A 260 -6.47 2.71 20.55
CA SER A 260 -7.47 2.37 19.53
C SER A 260 -6.85 2.27 18.13
N PHE A 261 -5.95 3.18 17.78
CA PHE A 261 -5.21 3.13 16.52
C PHE A 261 -4.37 1.86 16.41
N ILE A 262 -3.60 1.52 17.44
CA ILE A 262 -2.76 0.31 17.46
C ILE A 262 -3.62 -0.94 17.38
N ILE A 263 -4.70 -1.02 18.15
CA ILE A 263 -5.63 -2.16 18.13
C ILE A 263 -6.23 -2.33 16.73
N PHE A 264 -6.66 -1.23 16.11
CA PHE A 264 -7.17 -1.27 14.74
C PHE A 264 -6.11 -1.79 13.76
N GLN A 265 -4.88 -1.28 13.83
CA GLN A 265 -3.77 -1.72 12.95
C GLN A 265 -3.37 -3.18 13.19
N LEU A 266 -3.59 -3.72 14.40
CA LEU A 266 -3.34 -5.12 14.72
C LEU A 266 -4.46 -6.06 14.28
N ILE A 267 -5.72 -5.64 14.33
CA ILE A 267 -6.86 -6.52 14.03
C ILE A 267 -7.22 -6.46 12.54
N PHE A 268 -7.27 -5.26 11.97
CA PHE A 268 -7.78 -5.03 10.62
C PHE A 268 -7.08 -5.83 9.51
N PRO A 269 -5.74 -6.04 9.53
CA PRO A 269 -5.08 -6.87 8.52
C PRO A 269 -5.51 -8.34 8.51
N PHE A 270 -6.04 -8.88 9.60
CA PHE A 270 -6.52 -10.26 9.67
C PHE A 270 -7.94 -10.48 9.10
N ARG A 271 -8.63 -9.43 8.65
CA ARG A 271 -10.02 -9.56 8.16
C ARG A 271 -10.17 -10.54 6.99
N TYR A 272 -9.09 -10.84 6.25
CA TYR A 272 -9.13 -11.88 5.21
C TYR A 272 -9.53 -13.25 5.75
N ALA A 273 -9.25 -13.55 7.03
CA ALA A 273 -9.63 -14.81 7.68
C ALA A 273 -11.14 -14.94 7.91
N LEU A 274 -11.90 -13.88 7.73
CA LEU A 274 -13.37 -13.89 7.79
C LEU A 274 -14.01 -14.42 6.50
N TYR A 275 -13.23 -14.57 5.42
CA TYR A 275 -13.73 -15.04 4.13
C TYR A 275 -13.31 -16.49 3.88
N PRO A 276 -14.22 -17.34 3.34
CA PRO A 276 -13.88 -18.71 2.97
C PRO A 276 -12.98 -18.75 1.72
N GLY A 277 -12.34 -19.88 1.53
CA GLY A 277 -11.49 -20.14 0.37
C GLY A 277 -10.09 -19.50 0.43
N ASN A 278 -9.36 -19.56 -0.65
CA ASN A 278 -8.02 -19.02 -0.73
C ASN A 278 -8.06 -17.51 -0.99
N HIS A 279 -7.70 -16.73 0.03
CA HIS A 279 -7.67 -15.27 -0.03
C HIS A 279 -6.64 -14.71 -1.04
N GLN A 280 -5.59 -15.45 -1.39
CA GLN A 280 -4.66 -15.05 -2.44
C GLN A 280 -5.31 -15.14 -3.83
N TRP A 281 -6.26 -16.06 -4.02
CA TRP A 281 -7.07 -16.17 -5.22
C TRP A 281 -8.18 -15.12 -5.24
N THR A 282 -9.02 -15.10 -4.21
CA THR A 282 -10.23 -14.28 -4.16
C THR A 282 -10.00 -12.80 -3.92
N GLU A 283 -8.81 -12.38 -3.47
CA GLU A 283 -8.46 -11.00 -3.07
C GLU A 283 -9.32 -10.40 -1.93
N GLN A 284 -10.24 -11.20 -1.34
CA GLN A 284 -11.10 -10.71 -0.26
C GLN A 284 -10.27 -10.38 0.98
N GLY A 285 -10.39 -9.13 1.46
CA GLY A 285 -9.59 -8.63 2.58
C GLY A 285 -8.12 -8.32 2.26
N TYR A 286 -7.74 -8.28 0.99
CA TYR A 286 -6.35 -8.04 0.55
C TYR A 286 -5.83 -6.65 0.90
N ARG A 287 -6.53 -5.57 0.49
CA ARG A 287 -6.06 -4.19 0.67
C ARG A 287 -5.90 -3.85 2.14
N PHE A 288 -4.96 -2.97 2.48
CA PHE A 288 -4.65 -2.57 3.87
C PHE A 288 -4.22 -3.71 4.80
N GLY A 289 -3.78 -4.85 4.23
CA GLY A 289 -3.42 -6.07 4.97
C GLY A 289 -1.93 -6.37 5.03
N TRP A 290 -1.07 -5.44 4.57
CA TRP A 290 0.40 -5.58 4.50
C TRP A 290 0.87 -6.80 3.71
N ARG A 291 0.03 -7.28 2.78
CA ARG A 291 0.34 -8.39 1.87
C ARG A 291 1.12 -7.85 0.68
N VAL A 292 2.44 -7.90 0.79
CA VAL A 292 3.34 -7.29 -0.19
C VAL A 292 4.04 -8.38 -0.99
N MET A 293 3.94 -8.34 -2.33
CA MET A 293 4.69 -9.18 -3.24
C MET A 293 4.55 -10.70 -2.97
N LEU A 294 3.33 -11.18 -2.75
CA LEU A 294 3.07 -12.57 -2.38
C LEU A 294 2.67 -13.46 -3.55
N THR A 295 2.12 -12.86 -4.60
CA THR A 295 1.57 -13.60 -5.75
C THR A 295 1.90 -12.90 -7.05
N GLU A 296 2.14 -13.67 -8.09
CA GLU A 296 2.12 -13.22 -9.48
C GLU A 296 0.78 -13.58 -10.06
N LYS A 297 -0.01 -12.59 -10.44
CA LYS A 297 -1.30 -12.76 -11.11
C LYS A 297 -1.35 -12.03 -12.43
N SER A 298 -1.95 -12.68 -13.42
CA SER A 298 -2.29 -12.08 -14.69
C SER A 298 -3.63 -12.63 -15.15
N GLY A 299 -4.47 -11.76 -15.69
CA GLY A 299 -5.80 -12.15 -16.14
C GLY A 299 -6.21 -11.48 -17.44
N ASN A 300 -7.32 -11.96 -17.95
CA ASN A 300 -8.07 -11.34 -19.04
C ASN A 300 -9.55 -11.32 -18.65
N ALA A 301 -10.20 -10.17 -18.76
CA ALA A 301 -11.62 -9.98 -18.44
C ALA A 301 -12.34 -9.39 -19.64
N GLN A 302 -13.09 -10.22 -20.35
CA GLN A 302 -13.91 -9.82 -21.48
C GLN A 302 -15.37 -9.62 -21.03
N PHE A 303 -15.82 -8.39 -20.97
CA PHE A 303 -17.22 -8.09 -20.63
C PHE A 303 -18.15 -8.31 -21.80
N ILE A 304 -19.36 -8.80 -21.47
CA ILE A 304 -20.42 -9.12 -22.42
C ILE A 304 -21.68 -8.38 -21.96
N ILE A 305 -22.24 -7.57 -22.86
CA ILE A 305 -23.51 -6.85 -22.62
C ILE A 305 -24.60 -7.58 -23.38
N THR A 306 -25.70 -7.89 -22.68
CA THR A 306 -26.88 -8.48 -23.31
C THR A 306 -28.10 -7.59 -23.05
N ASP A 307 -28.78 -7.16 -24.11
CA ASP A 307 -30.06 -6.46 -23.98
C ASP A 307 -31.11 -7.46 -23.49
N ARG A 308 -31.73 -7.19 -22.34
CA ARG A 308 -32.65 -8.12 -21.66
C ARG A 308 -33.93 -8.36 -22.47
N ILE A 309 -34.37 -7.40 -23.30
CA ILE A 309 -35.59 -7.50 -24.08
C ILE A 309 -35.34 -8.19 -25.42
N THR A 310 -34.28 -7.79 -26.11
CA THR A 310 -34.04 -8.27 -27.48
C THR A 310 -33.12 -9.52 -27.50
N GLY A 311 -32.41 -9.81 -26.41
CA GLY A 311 -31.44 -10.87 -26.33
C GLY A 311 -30.14 -10.63 -27.16
N LYS A 312 -30.00 -9.45 -27.76
CA LYS A 312 -28.79 -9.11 -28.53
C LYS A 312 -27.61 -8.98 -27.58
N THR A 313 -26.49 -9.59 -27.96
CA THR A 313 -25.23 -9.57 -27.19
C THR A 313 -24.15 -8.81 -27.93
N GLY A 314 -23.26 -8.15 -27.17
CA GLY A 314 -22.08 -7.46 -27.68
C GLY A 314 -20.90 -7.60 -26.72
N PHE A 315 -19.69 -7.58 -27.25
CA PHE A 315 -18.47 -7.55 -26.46
C PHE A 315 -18.04 -6.10 -26.21
N VAL A 316 -17.56 -5.85 -25.00
CA VAL A 316 -17.07 -4.52 -24.62
C VAL A 316 -15.58 -4.41 -24.99
N ASN A 317 -15.20 -3.30 -25.61
CA ASN A 317 -13.80 -2.93 -25.76
C ASN A 317 -13.37 -2.13 -24.51
N ASN A 318 -12.70 -2.79 -23.56
CA ASN A 318 -12.30 -2.17 -22.30
C ASN A 318 -11.39 -0.94 -22.50
N SER A 319 -10.57 -0.92 -23.55
CA SER A 319 -9.63 0.18 -23.83
C SER A 319 -10.30 1.51 -24.21
N GLU A 320 -11.60 1.52 -24.49
CA GLU A 320 -12.38 2.76 -24.69
C GLU A 320 -12.59 3.53 -23.39
N TRP A 321 -12.55 2.84 -22.26
CA TRP A 321 -12.87 3.37 -20.92
C TRP A 321 -11.68 3.38 -19.98
N LEU A 322 -10.80 2.38 -20.09
CA LEU A 322 -9.71 2.08 -19.17
C LEU A 322 -8.35 2.32 -19.81
N SER A 323 -7.39 2.76 -19.01
CA SER A 323 -5.98 2.68 -19.38
C SER A 323 -5.49 1.23 -19.32
N ALA A 324 -4.40 0.89 -20.02
CA ALA A 324 -3.80 -0.44 -19.98
C ALA A 324 -3.42 -0.89 -18.55
N HIS A 325 -3.03 0.06 -17.67
CA HIS A 325 -2.76 -0.24 -16.26
C HIS A 325 -4.03 -0.63 -15.52
N GLN A 326 -5.11 0.14 -15.68
CA GLN A 326 -6.39 -0.15 -15.03
C GLN A 326 -6.97 -1.48 -15.51
N GLU A 327 -6.95 -1.76 -16.80
CA GLU A 327 -7.42 -3.01 -17.38
C GLU A 327 -6.62 -4.21 -16.82
N LYS A 328 -5.29 -4.10 -16.76
CA LYS A 328 -4.44 -5.12 -16.15
C LYS A 328 -4.80 -5.35 -14.68
N GLN A 329 -4.95 -4.29 -13.88
CA GLN A 329 -5.28 -4.43 -12.46
C GLN A 329 -6.69 -4.98 -12.25
N MET A 330 -7.67 -4.55 -13.02
CA MET A 330 -9.04 -5.02 -12.97
C MET A 330 -9.13 -6.53 -13.25
N SER A 331 -8.37 -7.03 -14.22
CA SER A 331 -8.52 -8.39 -14.74
C SER A 331 -8.42 -9.50 -13.68
N PHE A 332 -7.87 -9.22 -12.51
CA PHE A 332 -7.70 -10.20 -11.42
C PHE A 332 -8.16 -9.66 -10.04
N GLN A 333 -8.86 -8.52 -10.00
CA GLN A 333 -9.39 -7.94 -8.76
C GLN A 333 -10.93 -7.89 -8.83
N PRO A 334 -11.64 -8.73 -8.06
CA PRO A 334 -13.10 -8.89 -8.19
C PRO A 334 -13.90 -7.62 -7.94
N ASP A 335 -13.51 -6.80 -6.97
CA ASP A 335 -14.19 -5.54 -6.68
C ASP A 335 -14.08 -4.54 -7.84
N MET A 336 -12.94 -4.51 -8.53
CA MET A 336 -12.79 -3.69 -9.74
C MET A 336 -13.62 -4.24 -10.90
N ILE A 337 -13.68 -5.57 -11.08
CA ILE A 337 -14.54 -6.20 -12.08
C ILE A 337 -16.00 -5.81 -11.82
N LEU A 338 -16.46 -5.87 -10.57
CA LEU A 338 -17.82 -5.51 -10.19
C LEU A 338 -18.11 -4.02 -10.42
N ALA A 339 -17.19 -3.14 -9.99
CA ALA A 339 -17.35 -1.69 -10.17
C ALA A 339 -17.44 -1.31 -11.66
N PHE A 340 -16.62 -1.95 -12.51
CA PHE A 340 -16.68 -1.71 -13.96
C PHE A 340 -17.94 -2.29 -14.60
N ALA A 341 -18.44 -3.43 -14.12
CA ALA A 341 -19.71 -4.00 -14.58
C ALA A 341 -20.89 -3.06 -14.30
N HIS A 342 -20.94 -2.43 -13.12
CA HIS A 342 -21.96 -1.43 -12.80
C HIS A 342 -21.85 -0.20 -13.71
N PHE A 343 -20.65 0.31 -13.93
CA PHE A 343 -20.41 1.42 -14.85
C PHE A 343 -20.89 1.09 -16.27
N LEU A 344 -20.56 -0.11 -16.77
CA LEU A 344 -21.00 -0.55 -18.09
C LEU A 344 -22.53 -0.67 -18.19
N HIS A 345 -23.18 -1.21 -17.16
CA HIS A 345 -24.64 -1.27 -17.12
C HIS A 345 -25.25 0.13 -17.32
N ASP A 346 -24.81 1.10 -16.52
CA ASP A 346 -25.34 2.46 -16.57
C ASP A 346 -25.06 3.14 -17.92
N GLU A 347 -23.87 2.92 -18.48
CA GLU A 347 -23.46 3.55 -19.72
C GLU A 347 -24.21 2.97 -20.93
N TYR A 348 -24.33 1.65 -21.02
CA TYR A 348 -25.08 1.01 -22.10
C TYR A 348 -26.60 1.26 -22.00
N GLN A 349 -27.13 1.44 -20.78
CA GLN A 349 -28.51 1.87 -20.58
C GLN A 349 -28.73 3.27 -21.14
N LYS A 350 -27.82 4.23 -20.95
CA LYS A 350 -27.86 5.55 -21.56
C LYS A 350 -27.79 5.50 -23.09
N GLN A 351 -27.10 4.51 -23.65
CA GLN A 351 -27.00 4.29 -25.10
C GLN A 351 -28.22 3.58 -25.68
N GLY A 352 -29.25 3.28 -24.88
CA GLY A 352 -30.53 2.72 -25.33
C GLY A 352 -30.62 1.19 -25.28
N VAL A 353 -29.67 0.49 -24.63
CA VAL A 353 -29.83 -0.91 -24.33
C VAL A 353 -30.78 -1.10 -23.15
N ASN A 354 -31.75 -1.99 -23.30
CA ASN A 354 -32.83 -2.15 -22.30
C ASN A 354 -32.37 -3.08 -21.15
N ASP A 355 -32.30 -2.55 -19.94
CA ASP A 355 -31.88 -3.25 -18.71
C ASP A 355 -30.67 -4.18 -18.97
N PRO A 356 -29.48 -3.62 -19.29
CA PRO A 356 -28.33 -4.38 -19.73
C PRO A 356 -27.93 -5.45 -18.72
N ILE A 357 -27.86 -6.70 -19.15
CA ILE A 357 -27.24 -7.80 -18.40
C ILE A 357 -25.73 -7.70 -18.64
N VAL A 358 -24.95 -7.62 -17.57
CA VAL A 358 -23.49 -7.53 -17.66
C VAL A 358 -22.87 -8.80 -17.10
N THR A 359 -22.28 -9.60 -17.97
CA THR A 359 -21.48 -10.77 -17.59
C THR A 359 -20.03 -10.60 -17.99
N VAL A 360 -19.15 -11.41 -17.45
CA VAL A 360 -17.71 -11.35 -17.77
C VAL A 360 -17.14 -12.74 -17.99
N ASP A 361 -16.42 -12.94 -19.08
CA ASP A 361 -15.55 -14.10 -19.28
C ASP A 361 -14.15 -13.73 -18.77
N CYS A 362 -13.83 -14.17 -17.55
CA CYS A 362 -12.62 -13.80 -16.86
C CYS A 362 -11.78 -15.01 -16.50
N TRP A 363 -10.54 -15.00 -16.99
CA TRP A 363 -9.55 -16.05 -16.77
C TRP A 363 -8.31 -15.48 -16.13
N VAL A 364 -7.84 -16.14 -15.07
CA VAL A 364 -6.68 -15.68 -14.29
C VAL A 364 -5.68 -16.82 -14.10
N THR A 365 -4.41 -16.52 -14.28
CA THR A 365 -3.29 -17.38 -13.85
C THR A 365 -2.72 -16.84 -12.55
N MET A 366 -2.27 -17.73 -11.66
CA MET A 366 -1.63 -17.37 -10.40
C MET A 366 -0.39 -18.22 -10.16
N ASN A 367 0.75 -17.56 -9.90
CA ASN A 367 2.03 -18.20 -9.60
C ASN A 367 2.46 -19.24 -10.66
N GLY A 368 2.27 -18.93 -11.96
CA GLY A 368 2.65 -19.79 -13.07
C GLY A 368 1.78 -21.03 -13.29
N ARG A 369 0.66 -21.17 -12.57
CA ARG A 369 -0.32 -22.24 -12.77
C ARG A 369 -1.14 -22.01 -14.05
N PRO A 370 -1.75 -23.06 -14.63
CA PRO A 370 -2.67 -22.89 -15.74
C PRO A 370 -3.77 -21.88 -15.44
N SER A 371 -4.19 -21.13 -16.45
CA SER A 371 -5.31 -20.18 -16.36
C SER A 371 -6.58 -20.90 -15.94
N ALA A 372 -7.31 -20.31 -15.00
CA ALA A 372 -8.58 -20.82 -14.52
C ALA A 372 -9.65 -19.72 -14.60
N ARG A 373 -10.91 -20.12 -14.72
CA ARG A 373 -12.04 -19.19 -14.69
C ARG A 373 -12.10 -18.54 -13.32
N PHE A 374 -12.14 -17.20 -13.32
CA PHE A 374 -12.08 -16.43 -12.08
C PHE A 374 -13.45 -15.96 -11.60
N ILE A 375 -14.32 -15.61 -12.53
CA ILE A 375 -15.69 -15.15 -12.25
C ILE A 375 -16.69 -16.15 -12.83
N ASP A 376 -17.78 -16.41 -12.13
CA ASP A 376 -18.88 -17.20 -12.66
C ASP A 376 -19.56 -16.42 -13.79
N GLN A 377 -19.40 -16.93 -15.00
CA GLN A 377 -19.89 -16.31 -16.23
C GLN A 377 -21.43 -16.24 -16.29
N THR A 378 -22.14 -17.00 -15.48
CA THR A 378 -23.61 -17.04 -15.47
C THR A 378 -24.22 -15.91 -14.65
N VAL A 379 -23.42 -15.24 -13.83
CA VAL A 379 -23.88 -14.18 -12.92
C VAL A 379 -24.02 -12.86 -13.66
N ASP A 380 -25.18 -12.25 -13.58
CA ASP A 380 -25.42 -10.87 -13.99
C ASP A 380 -24.81 -9.93 -12.94
N LEU A 381 -23.61 -9.44 -13.20
CA LEU A 381 -22.86 -8.58 -12.28
C LEU A 381 -23.56 -7.23 -12.04
N SER A 382 -24.42 -6.76 -12.95
CA SER A 382 -25.18 -5.53 -12.75
C SER A 382 -26.17 -5.60 -11.57
N LYS A 383 -26.55 -6.81 -11.16
CA LYS A 383 -27.47 -7.06 -10.03
C LYS A 383 -26.76 -7.43 -8.74
N VAL A 384 -25.45 -7.63 -8.79
CA VAL A 384 -24.63 -7.92 -7.60
C VAL A 384 -24.36 -6.64 -6.84
N HIS A 385 -24.71 -6.59 -5.56
CA HIS A 385 -24.36 -5.45 -4.70
C HIS A 385 -22.97 -5.64 -4.09
N ASP A 386 -22.15 -4.59 -4.17
CA ASP A 386 -20.87 -4.62 -3.44
C ASP A 386 -21.11 -4.57 -1.93
N SER A 387 -20.32 -5.31 -1.20
CA SER A 387 -20.43 -5.41 0.26
C SER A 387 -19.17 -6.05 0.87
N PHE A 388 -19.07 -6.01 2.19
CA PHE A 388 -18.07 -6.78 2.94
C PHE A 388 -18.42 -8.26 3.10
N SER A 389 -19.55 -8.73 2.56
CA SER A 389 -19.91 -10.14 2.58
C SER A 389 -19.04 -10.96 1.61
N HIS A 390 -19.02 -12.27 1.83
CA HIS A 390 -18.34 -13.19 0.92
C HIS A 390 -18.93 -13.09 -0.50
N LYS A 391 -18.05 -13.03 -1.49
CA LYS A 391 -18.39 -12.88 -2.92
C LYS A 391 -18.51 -14.28 -3.56
N SER A 392 -19.69 -14.89 -3.49
CA SER A 392 -19.97 -16.25 -4.01
C SER A 392 -19.87 -16.36 -5.53
N TRP A 393 -19.84 -15.25 -6.25
CA TRP A 393 -19.69 -15.19 -7.71
C TRP A 393 -18.23 -15.30 -8.18
N ILE A 394 -17.27 -15.34 -7.25
CA ILE A 394 -15.87 -15.67 -7.57
C ILE A 394 -15.75 -17.21 -7.63
N ALA A 395 -15.31 -17.71 -8.77
CA ALA A 395 -15.11 -19.15 -8.94
C ALA A 395 -13.91 -19.62 -8.10
N GLU A 396 -14.05 -20.83 -7.51
CA GLU A 396 -12.94 -21.46 -6.81
C GLU A 396 -11.82 -21.84 -7.77
N HIS A 397 -10.57 -21.76 -7.32
CA HIS A 397 -9.45 -22.23 -8.13
C HIS A 397 -9.51 -23.75 -8.25
N PRO A 398 -9.45 -24.34 -9.47
CA PRO A 398 -9.65 -25.76 -9.70
C PRO A 398 -8.52 -26.67 -9.18
N GLY A 399 -7.39 -26.08 -8.79
CA GLY A 399 -6.26 -26.79 -8.19
C GLY A 399 -6.00 -26.35 -6.76
N GLU A 400 -5.35 -27.22 -5.98
CA GLU A 400 -4.87 -26.80 -4.65
C GLU A 400 -3.88 -25.64 -4.76
N ILE A 401 -4.27 -24.48 -4.26
CA ILE A 401 -3.37 -23.37 -3.99
C ILE A 401 -2.85 -23.60 -2.57
N LYS A 402 -1.69 -24.22 -2.48
CA LYS A 402 -1.07 -24.56 -1.20
C LYS A 402 -0.35 -23.39 -0.55
#